data_61b0af24be92c3c4a21f1998521d84a5
#
_entry.id   61b0af24be92c3c4a21f1998521d84a5
#
_cell.length_a   1.000
_cell.length_b   1.000
_cell.length_c   1.000
_cell.angle_alpha   90.00
_cell.angle_beta   90.00
_cell.angle_gamma   90.00
#
_symmetry.space_group_name_H-M   'P 1'
#
loop_
_entity.id
_entity.type
_entity.pdbx_description
1 polymer ?
#
loop_
_entity_poly.entity_id
_entity_poly.type
_entity_poly.pdbx_seq_one_letter_code
_entity_poly.pdbx_strand_id
1 'polypeptide(L)'
;VAAVKVAHSKHASNNPKAYYKKRYTVEDVVQSRIICKPLHLLDCCVETDNATCIIVTRLDRARDCPHPPAVIQSVVGRCSKPRGDIHLHYQTGPISTVAGHYAKNILFRNAGVGPEDIDVTGSYDAFTFTTMLQLEDYGFCKKGEGGAYVSSGAIELGGSRPNNTSGGHLCEGYTHGMNMVIENTRQLRHDVDDSCPTDKNGNKQHTYTYAEGGCRQVRNAELTANLGWAHPGTGSAMIMAKDTR
;
A
#
# COMPACT_ATOMS: atom_id res chain seq x y z
N VAL A 1 10.42 12.28 -1.27
CA VAL A 1 9.03 11.98 -1.65
C VAL A 1 8.96 11.39 -3.06
N ALA A 2 9.64 11.92 -4.07
CA ALA A 2 9.60 11.43 -5.46
C ALA A 2 9.86 9.91 -5.62
N ALA A 3 10.70 9.32 -4.76
CA ALA A 3 10.98 7.87 -4.76
C ALA A 3 9.70 7.02 -4.60
N VAL A 4 8.67 7.51 -3.92
CA VAL A 4 7.37 6.82 -3.80
C VAL A 4 6.72 6.69 -5.18
N LYS A 5 6.63 7.80 -5.95
CA LYS A 5 6.08 7.76 -7.32
C LYS A 5 6.88 6.83 -8.22
N VAL A 6 8.21 6.86 -8.09
CA VAL A 6 9.10 5.99 -8.86
C VAL A 6 8.78 4.52 -8.60
N ALA A 7 8.72 4.10 -7.32
CA ALA A 7 8.39 2.73 -6.93
C ALA A 7 6.99 2.32 -7.42
N HIS A 8 5.96 3.13 -7.15
CA HIS A 8 4.59 2.82 -7.55
C HIS A 8 4.43 2.78 -9.09
N SER A 9 5.16 3.60 -9.84
CA SER A 9 5.15 3.54 -11.31
C SER A 9 5.81 2.28 -11.87
N LYS A 10 6.85 1.78 -11.22
CA LYS A 10 7.45 0.47 -11.54
C LYS A 10 6.44 -0.66 -11.31
N HIS A 11 5.73 -0.65 -10.18
CA HIS A 11 4.69 -1.64 -9.88
C HIS A 11 3.55 -1.57 -10.89
N ALA A 12 3.07 -0.37 -11.21
CA ALA A 12 2.01 -0.14 -12.19
C ALA A 12 2.39 -0.62 -13.59
N SER A 13 3.66 -0.56 -13.99
CA SER A 13 4.11 -1.08 -15.29
C SER A 13 3.91 -2.59 -15.42
N ASN A 14 3.90 -3.33 -14.31
CA ASN A 14 3.60 -4.76 -14.25
C ASN A 14 2.09 -5.05 -14.10
N ASN A 15 1.26 -4.03 -13.88
CA ASN A 15 -0.17 -4.20 -13.70
C ASN A 15 -0.92 -3.86 -15.00
N PRO A 16 -1.53 -4.85 -15.70
CA PRO A 16 -2.24 -4.59 -16.96
C PRO A 16 -3.45 -3.66 -16.79
N LYS A 17 -3.98 -3.52 -15.56
CA LYS A 17 -5.14 -2.67 -15.25
C LYS A 17 -4.78 -1.26 -14.79
N ALA A 18 -3.48 -0.96 -14.60
CA ALA A 18 -3.07 0.36 -14.16
C ALA A 18 -3.34 1.44 -15.22
N TYR A 19 -3.80 2.61 -14.77
CA TYR A 19 -4.05 3.75 -15.63
C TYR A 19 -2.75 4.32 -16.20
N TYR A 20 -1.73 4.54 -15.35
CA TYR A 20 -0.39 4.94 -15.76
C TYR A 20 0.53 3.73 -15.76
N LYS A 21 1.00 3.32 -16.95
CA LYS A 21 1.98 2.23 -17.12
C LYS A 21 3.39 2.74 -17.37
N LYS A 22 3.57 4.05 -17.57
CA LYS A 22 4.89 4.67 -17.74
C LYS A 22 5.64 4.61 -16.42
N ARG A 23 6.88 4.13 -16.48
CA ARG A 23 7.82 4.26 -15.36
C ARG A 23 8.36 5.67 -15.31
N TYR A 24 8.34 6.26 -14.14
CA TYR A 24 8.86 7.60 -13.91
C TYR A 24 10.19 7.55 -13.19
N THR A 25 11.02 8.56 -13.42
CA THR A 25 12.25 8.82 -12.68
C THR A 25 12.03 9.91 -11.63
N VAL A 26 12.98 10.08 -10.71
CA VAL A 26 12.94 11.20 -9.75
C VAL A 26 12.91 12.54 -10.51
N GLU A 27 13.67 12.64 -11.60
CA GLU A 27 13.73 13.85 -12.43
C GLU A 27 12.38 14.14 -13.09
N ASP A 28 11.69 13.14 -13.63
CA ASP A 28 10.33 13.31 -14.16
C ASP A 28 9.38 13.93 -13.12
N VAL A 29 9.50 13.50 -11.85
CA VAL A 29 8.63 13.99 -10.76
C VAL A 29 8.93 15.45 -10.46
N VAL A 30 10.20 15.79 -10.24
CA VAL A 30 10.60 17.15 -9.82
C VAL A 30 10.48 18.18 -10.94
N GLN A 31 10.53 17.76 -12.20
CA GLN A 31 10.30 18.63 -13.36
C GLN A 31 8.84 18.71 -13.78
N SER A 32 7.96 17.88 -13.22
CA SER A 32 6.54 17.96 -13.54
C SER A 32 5.93 19.27 -13.01
N ARG A 33 4.80 19.68 -13.61
CA ARG A 33 4.14 20.95 -13.26
C ARG A 33 3.88 21.05 -11.75
N ILE A 34 4.25 22.16 -11.13
CA ILE A 34 3.91 22.47 -9.75
C ILE A 34 2.38 22.67 -9.64
N ILE A 35 1.77 21.95 -8.71
CA ILE A 35 0.35 22.09 -8.35
C ILE A 35 0.21 23.04 -7.16
N CYS A 36 0.89 22.72 -6.06
CA CYS A 36 0.94 23.54 -4.85
C CYS A 36 2.29 23.28 -4.18
N LYS A 37 3.17 24.28 -4.10
CA LYS A 37 4.51 24.10 -3.53
C LYS A 37 4.46 23.42 -2.16
N PRO A 38 5.25 22.37 -1.90
CA PRO A 38 6.30 21.80 -2.76
C PRO A 38 5.83 20.67 -3.71
N LEU A 39 4.54 20.42 -3.86
CA LEU A 39 3.98 19.27 -4.60
C LEU A 39 3.87 19.56 -6.10
N HIS A 40 4.34 18.61 -6.90
CA HIS A 40 4.22 18.58 -8.33
C HIS A 40 3.07 17.66 -8.79
N LEU A 41 2.75 17.70 -10.07
CA LEU A 41 1.67 16.89 -10.66
C LEU A 41 1.86 15.38 -10.39
N LEU A 42 3.07 14.90 -10.51
CA LEU A 42 3.37 13.47 -10.29
C LEU A 42 3.45 13.08 -8.81
N ASP A 43 3.40 14.03 -7.89
CA ASP A 43 3.19 13.75 -6.46
C ASP A 43 1.72 13.50 -6.12
N CYS A 44 0.80 13.81 -7.03
CA CYS A 44 -0.64 13.70 -6.82
C CYS A 44 -1.18 12.37 -7.39
N CYS A 45 -2.25 11.85 -6.77
CA CYS A 45 -2.98 10.70 -7.27
C CYS A 45 -3.65 11.00 -8.62
N VAL A 46 -4.03 9.94 -9.32
CA VAL A 46 -4.80 10.03 -10.56
C VAL A 46 -6.29 9.97 -10.25
N GLU A 47 -7.04 10.98 -10.75
CA GLU A 47 -8.50 10.95 -10.67
C GLU A 47 -9.04 9.96 -11.71
N THR A 48 -9.87 9.04 -11.27
CA THR A 48 -10.44 7.99 -12.14
C THR A 48 -11.86 7.65 -11.71
N ASP A 49 -12.69 7.26 -12.66
CA ASP A 49 -13.96 6.60 -12.36
C ASP A 49 -13.69 5.13 -12.05
N ASN A 50 -14.10 4.70 -10.87
CA ASN A 50 -13.83 3.36 -10.37
C ASN A 50 -14.99 2.81 -9.56
N ALA A 51 -15.08 1.47 -9.53
CA ALA A 51 -15.93 0.75 -8.61
C ALA A 51 -15.18 -0.46 -8.05
N THR A 52 -15.30 -0.67 -6.74
CA THR A 52 -14.73 -1.83 -6.05
C THR A 52 -15.80 -2.53 -5.23
N CYS A 53 -15.71 -3.85 -5.15
CA CYS A 53 -16.58 -4.65 -4.32
C CYS A 53 -15.75 -5.61 -3.47
N ILE A 54 -16.02 -5.63 -2.17
CA ILE A 54 -15.42 -6.56 -1.22
C ILE A 54 -16.54 -7.25 -0.47
N ILE A 55 -16.49 -8.58 -0.42
CA ILE A 55 -17.44 -9.40 0.33
C ILE A 55 -16.75 -9.88 1.60
N VAL A 56 -17.30 -9.51 2.75
CA VAL A 56 -16.85 -9.97 4.06
C VAL A 56 -17.87 -10.97 4.61
N THR A 57 -17.39 -12.12 5.05
CA THR A 57 -18.24 -13.16 5.63
C THR A 57 -17.47 -13.93 6.72
N ARG A 58 -18.13 -14.85 7.39
CA ARG A 58 -17.48 -15.75 8.36
C ARG A 58 -16.47 -16.65 7.63
N LEU A 59 -15.37 -16.98 8.30
CA LEU A 59 -14.27 -17.73 7.70
C LEU A 59 -14.69 -19.13 7.23
N ASP A 60 -15.56 -19.83 7.99
CA ASP A 60 -16.10 -21.14 7.61
C ASP A 60 -16.84 -21.07 6.27
N ARG A 61 -17.68 -20.05 6.06
CA ARG A 61 -18.37 -19.83 4.77
C ARG A 61 -17.45 -19.34 3.67
N ALA A 62 -16.45 -18.54 4.01
CA ALA A 62 -15.49 -18.04 3.03
C ALA A 62 -14.66 -19.17 2.41
N ARG A 63 -14.36 -20.23 3.20
CA ARG A 63 -13.64 -21.43 2.74
C ARG A 63 -14.42 -22.27 1.74
N ASP A 64 -15.74 -22.15 1.72
CA ASP A 64 -16.60 -22.82 0.73
C ASP A 64 -16.71 -22.03 -0.60
N CYS A 65 -16.10 -20.84 -0.67
CA CYS A 65 -16.08 -20.01 -1.88
C CYS A 65 -14.96 -20.47 -2.86
N PRO A 66 -15.10 -20.14 -4.17
CA PRO A 66 -14.15 -20.57 -5.20
C PRO A 66 -12.69 -20.10 -5.00
N HIS A 67 -12.50 -18.99 -4.29
CA HIS A 67 -11.17 -18.42 -4.03
C HIS A 67 -10.81 -18.49 -2.55
N PRO A 68 -9.55 -18.79 -2.20
CA PRO A 68 -9.10 -18.77 -0.81
C PRO A 68 -9.39 -17.41 -0.15
N PRO A 69 -9.87 -17.38 1.10
CA PRO A 69 -10.12 -16.13 1.79
C PRO A 69 -8.82 -15.44 2.21
N ALA A 70 -8.82 -14.11 2.23
CA ALA A 70 -7.88 -13.34 3.03
C ALA A 70 -8.50 -13.15 4.42
N VAL A 71 -7.80 -13.59 5.45
CA VAL A 71 -8.32 -13.62 6.82
C VAL A 71 -8.02 -12.30 7.51
N ILE A 72 -9.05 -11.57 7.94
CA ILE A 72 -8.87 -10.33 8.70
C ILE A 72 -8.42 -10.69 10.11
N GLN A 73 -7.19 -10.32 10.48
CA GLN A 73 -6.61 -10.55 11.81
C GLN A 73 -6.88 -9.40 12.76
N SER A 74 -6.82 -8.18 12.27
CA SER A 74 -7.07 -6.97 13.06
C SER A 74 -7.62 -5.85 12.20
N VAL A 75 -8.52 -5.07 12.79
CA VAL A 75 -9.04 -3.84 12.19
C VAL A 75 -9.05 -2.76 13.26
N VAL A 76 -8.57 -1.58 12.91
CA VAL A 76 -8.78 -0.37 13.70
C VAL A 76 -9.53 0.63 12.82
N GLY A 77 -10.79 0.86 13.15
CA GLY A 77 -11.64 1.83 12.46
C GLY A 77 -11.54 3.20 13.10
N ARG A 78 -11.63 4.25 12.29
CA ARG A 78 -11.66 5.66 12.69
C ARG A 78 -10.72 6.02 13.86
N CYS A 79 -9.43 5.76 13.66
CA CYS A 79 -8.42 6.31 14.56
C CYS A 79 -8.29 7.79 14.33
N SER A 80 -8.17 8.55 15.36
CA SER A 80 -7.96 9.99 15.27
C SER A 80 -6.97 10.47 16.33
N LYS A 81 -6.34 11.61 16.06
CA LYS A 81 -5.65 12.39 17.09
C LYS A 81 -6.64 12.75 18.19
N PRO A 82 -6.15 12.95 19.44
CA PRO A 82 -6.94 13.58 20.48
C PRO A 82 -7.58 14.86 19.92
N ARG A 83 -8.89 15.03 20.14
CA ARG A 83 -9.74 16.05 19.52
C ARG A 83 -9.97 15.90 18.03
N GLY A 84 -9.92 14.71 17.47
CA GLY A 84 -10.29 14.23 16.14
C GLY A 84 -10.96 15.15 15.13
N ASP A 85 -10.52 16.41 15.04
CA ASP A 85 -11.11 17.40 14.17
C ASP A 85 -10.64 17.15 12.73
N ILE A 86 -11.56 17.21 11.79
CA ILE A 86 -11.30 17.09 10.37
C ILE A 86 -10.54 18.30 9.82
N HIS A 87 -10.56 19.42 10.51
CA HIS A 87 -9.91 20.64 10.07
C HIS A 87 -8.45 20.71 10.54
N LEU A 88 -7.52 20.79 9.58
CA LEU A 88 -6.08 20.80 9.85
C LEU A 88 -5.64 21.86 10.87
N HIS A 89 -6.25 23.04 10.84
CA HIS A 89 -5.89 24.13 11.72
C HIS A 89 -6.37 23.98 13.16
N TYR A 90 -7.28 23.04 13.44
CA TYR A 90 -7.69 22.70 14.81
C TYR A 90 -6.93 21.50 15.38
N GLN A 91 -6.05 20.88 14.59
CA GLN A 91 -5.29 19.74 15.06
C GLN A 91 -4.16 20.15 16.01
N THR A 92 -4.07 19.45 17.12
CA THR A 92 -2.97 19.62 18.07
C THR A 92 -1.80 18.70 17.72
N GLY A 93 -0.57 19.16 17.95
CA GLY A 93 0.65 18.41 17.70
C GLY A 93 1.19 18.54 16.28
N PRO A 94 2.30 17.84 15.97
CA PRO A 94 2.97 17.94 14.68
C PRO A 94 2.05 17.53 13.53
N ILE A 95 2.01 18.32 12.46
CA ILE A 95 1.24 18.03 11.25
C ILE A 95 1.70 16.74 10.56
N SER A 96 2.97 16.38 10.74
CA SER A 96 3.55 15.14 10.21
C SER A 96 3.13 13.88 10.97
N THR A 97 2.41 13.99 12.09
CA THR A 97 1.88 12.85 12.85
C THR A 97 0.45 12.57 12.37
N VAL A 98 0.25 11.38 11.81
CA VAL A 98 -1.04 10.94 11.27
C VAL A 98 -1.73 9.93 12.20
N ALA A 99 -2.93 9.50 11.83
CA ALA A 99 -3.73 8.58 12.63
C ALA A 99 -3.02 7.27 12.98
N GLY A 100 -2.10 6.81 12.13
CA GLY A 100 -1.29 5.61 12.35
C GLY A 100 -0.51 5.60 13.65
N HIS A 101 -0.03 6.77 14.09
CA HIS A 101 0.66 6.90 15.36
C HIS A 101 -0.18 6.42 16.56
N TYR A 102 -1.48 6.68 16.52
CA TYR A 102 -2.41 6.30 17.60
C TYR A 102 -3.01 4.91 17.40
N ALA A 103 -3.07 4.43 16.17
CA ALA A 103 -3.66 3.16 15.77
C ALA A 103 -2.73 1.97 15.95
N LYS A 104 -1.43 2.14 15.67
CA LYS A 104 -0.47 1.04 15.49
C LYS A 104 -0.44 0.05 16.65
N ASN A 105 -0.39 0.54 17.89
CA ASN A 105 -0.27 -0.33 19.06
C ASN A 105 -1.49 -1.24 19.24
N ILE A 106 -2.68 -0.76 18.93
CA ILE A 106 -3.91 -1.56 18.98
C ILE A 106 -3.95 -2.52 17.79
N LEU A 107 -3.62 -2.03 16.61
CA LEU A 107 -3.63 -2.80 15.36
C LEU A 107 -2.74 -4.04 15.46
N PHE A 108 -1.46 -3.84 15.77
CA PHE A 108 -0.47 -4.91 15.82
C PHE A 108 -0.69 -5.84 17.02
N ARG A 109 -1.00 -5.30 18.20
CA ARG A 109 -1.32 -6.11 19.38
C ARG A 109 -2.50 -7.05 19.14
N ASN A 110 -3.57 -6.57 18.52
CA ASN A 110 -4.76 -7.38 18.25
C ASN A 110 -4.51 -8.48 17.22
N ALA A 111 -3.60 -8.24 16.28
CA ALA A 111 -3.16 -9.24 15.32
C ALA A 111 -2.10 -10.21 15.90
N GLY A 112 -1.47 -9.86 17.03
CA GLY A 112 -0.40 -10.66 17.63
C GLY A 112 0.93 -10.64 16.85
N VAL A 113 1.17 -9.57 16.08
CA VAL A 113 2.35 -9.40 15.21
C VAL A 113 2.94 -8.01 15.36
N GLY A 114 4.16 -7.79 14.84
CA GLY A 114 4.80 -6.47 14.73
C GLY A 114 4.82 -5.94 13.30
N PRO A 115 5.26 -4.68 13.11
CA PRO A 115 5.48 -4.14 11.76
C PRO A 115 6.50 -4.95 10.95
N GLU A 116 7.46 -5.57 11.61
CA GLU A 116 8.50 -6.43 11.03
C GLU A 116 7.95 -7.69 10.36
N ASP A 117 6.81 -8.19 10.82
CA ASP A 117 6.18 -9.42 10.32
C ASP A 117 5.35 -9.20 9.05
N ILE A 118 5.08 -7.94 8.67
CA ILE A 118 4.27 -7.63 7.49
C ILE A 118 5.08 -7.78 6.22
N ASP A 119 4.59 -8.55 5.27
CA ASP A 119 5.25 -8.81 3.98
C ASP A 119 4.93 -7.73 2.93
N VAL A 120 3.69 -7.24 2.91
CA VAL A 120 3.21 -6.26 1.91
C VAL A 120 2.39 -5.20 2.61
N THR A 121 2.63 -3.95 2.23
CA THR A 121 1.83 -2.82 2.71
C THR A 121 1.01 -2.19 1.58
N GLY A 122 -0.23 -1.83 1.88
CA GLY A 122 -1.04 -0.92 1.08
C GLY A 122 -1.23 0.37 1.86
N SER A 123 -0.70 1.48 1.36
CA SER A 123 -0.84 2.79 1.99
C SER A 123 -1.73 3.70 1.16
N TYR A 124 -2.51 4.55 1.81
CA TYR A 124 -3.33 5.54 1.13
C TYR A 124 -2.45 6.63 0.52
N ASP A 125 -2.14 6.52 -0.76
CA ASP A 125 -1.20 7.37 -1.48
C ASP A 125 -1.91 8.43 -2.34
N ALA A 126 -2.78 9.24 -1.71
CA ALA A 126 -3.33 10.43 -2.39
C ALA A 126 -2.21 11.39 -2.87
N PHE A 127 -1.12 11.42 -2.11
CA PHE A 127 0.11 12.13 -2.45
C PHE A 127 1.33 11.29 -2.05
N THR A 128 2.46 11.53 -2.69
CA THR A 128 3.71 10.80 -2.39
C THR A 128 4.11 10.91 -0.92
N PHE A 129 3.95 12.10 -0.30
CA PHE A 129 4.30 12.29 1.11
C PHE A 129 3.37 11.56 2.08
N THR A 130 2.10 11.31 1.70
CA THR A 130 1.16 10.62 2.60
C THR A 130 1.55 9.17 2.85
N THR A 131 2.08 8.48 1.83
CA THR A 131 2.68 7.15 1.98
C THR A 131 3.81 7.17 3.00
N MET A 132 4.75 8.10 2.85
CA MET A 132 5.91 8.21 3.72
C MET A 132 5.50 8.44 5.18
N LEU A 133 4.55 9.36 5.45
CA LEU A 133 4.06 9.62 6.80
C LEU A 133 3.37 8.40 7.43
N GLN A 134 2.61 7.64 6.64
CA GLN A 134 1.98 6.42 7.13
C GLN A 134 3.01 5.33 7.46
N LEU A 135 4.02 5.14 6.63
CA LEU A 135 5.10 4.17 6.89
C LEU A 135 5.85 4.49 8.19
N GLU A 136 6.12 5.78 8.45
CA GLU A 136 6.71 6.22 9.72
C GLU A 136 5.81 5.96 10.92
N ASP A 137 4.56 6.43 10.84
CA ASP A 137 3.66 6.43 11.99
C ASP A 137 3.14 5.04 12.36
N TYR A 138 3.00 4.14 11.39
CA TYR A 138 2.74 2.72 11.68
C TYR A 138 3.98 1.94 12.11
N GLY A 139 5.18 2.54 12.05
CA GLY A 139 6.40 1.97 12.61
C GLY A 139 7.19 1.08 11.64
N PHE A 140 6.97 1.19 10.35
CA PHE A 140 7.77 0.49 9.34
C PHE A 140 9.16 1.09 9.17
N CYS A 141 9.33 2.34 9.53
CA CYS A 141 10.61 3.02 9.74
C CYS A 141 10.48 4.03 10.89
N LYS A 142 11.60 4.56 11.37
CA LYS A 142 11.57 5.55 12.43
C LYS A 142 11.03 6.90 11.92
N LYS A 143 10.44 7.66 12.82
CA LYS A 143 9.98 9.00 12.53
C LYS A 143 11.12 9.90 12.06
N GLY A 144 10.95 10.55 10.90
CA GLY A 144 11.96 11.35 10.22
C GLY A 144 12.89 10.59 9.28
N GLU A 145 12.82 9.25 9.23
CA GLU A 145 13.63 8.42 8.35
C GLU A 145 12.88 7.95 7.08
N GLY A 146 11.61 8.35 6.94
CA GLY A 146 10.77 7.90 5.81
C GLY A 146 11.36 8.22 4.44
N GLY A 147 12.04 9.37 4.30
CA GLY A 147 12.72 9.73 3.05
C GLY A 147 13.83 8.76 2.68
N ALA A 148 14.71 8.42 3.61
CA ALA A 148 15.77 7.44 3.42
C ALA A 148 15.20 6.05 3.16
N TYR A 149 14.17 5.66 3.92
CA TYR A 149 13.50 4.36 3.79
C TYR A 149 12.90 4.15 2.39
N VAL A 150 12.11 5.09 1.88
CA VAL A 150 11.52 4.95 0.54
C VAL A 150 12.55 5.04 -0.59
N SER A 151 13.66 5.76 -0.37
CA SER A 151 14.74 5.88 -1.36
C SER A 151 15.70 4.70 -1.38
N SER A 152 15.69 3.84 -0.35
CA SER A 152 16.55 2.65 -0.30
C SER A 152 16.08 1.51 -1.22
N GLY A 153 14.90 1.61 -1.82
CA GLY A 153 14.26 0.53 -2.56
C GLY A 153 13.44 -0.42 -1.66
N ALA A 154 13.34 -0.17 -0.36
CA ALA A 154 12.62 -1.02 0.58
C ALA A 154 11.15 -1.25 0.18
N ILE A 155 10.51 -0.24 -0.44
CA ILE A 155 9.10 -0.28 -0.85
C ILE A 155 8.88 -0.84 -2.27
N GLU A 156 9.95 -1.17 -3.00
CA GLU A 156 9.86 -1.77 -4.34
C GLU A 156 9.60 -3.28 -4.25
N LEU A 157 9.11 -3.87 -5.34
CA LEU A 157 9.06 -5.34 -5.48
C LEU A 157 10.49 -5.89 -5.37
N GLY A 158 10.67 -6.91 -4.52
CA GLY A 158 12.00 -7.43 -4.16
C GLY A 158 12.70 -6.67 -3.04
N GLY A 159 12.19 -5.52 -2.62
CA GLY A 159 12.62 -4.82 -1.42
C GLY A 159 12.11 -5.50 -0.15
N SER A 160 12.53 -4.97 1.00
CA SER A 160 12.18 -5.57 2.31
C SER A 160 10.69 -5.49 2.64
N ARG A 161 9.95 -4.54 2.05
CA ARG A 161 8.52 -4.34 2.30
C ARG A 161 7.83 -3.64 1.14
N PRO A 162 7.49 -4.36 0.08
CA PRO A 162 6.78 -3.80 -1.06
C PRO A 162 5.52 -3.05 -0.64
N ASN A 163 5.32 -1.87 -1.22
CA ASN A 163 4.18 -1.01 -0.93
C ASN A 163 3.39 -0.73 -2.21
N ASN A 164 2.05 -0.83 -2.14
CA ASN A 164 1.16 -0.56 -3.27
C ASN A 164 1.60 -1.28 -4.55
N THR A 165 1.68 -2.60 -4.50
CA THR A 165 2.21 -3.46 -5.58
C THR A 165 1.40 -3.42 -6.88
N SER A 166 0.19 -2.85 -6.86
CA SER A 166 -0.61 -2.58 -8.06
C SER A 166 -0.30 -1.23 -8.73
N GLY A 167 0.42 -0.34 -8.03
CA GLY A 167 0.67 1.04 -8.43
C GLY A 167 -0.06 2.09 -7.61
N GLY A 168 -0.99 1.68 -6.75
CA GLY A 168 -1.72 2.55 -5.82
C GLY A 168 -2.58 3.62 -6.48
N HIS A 169 -2.99 4.62 -5.72
CA HIS A 169 -3.72 5.79 -6.24
C HIS A 169 -2.86 6.63 -7.17
N LEU A 170 -1.54 6.60 -6.99
CA LEU A 170 -0.62 7.38 -7.82
C LEU A 170 -0.54 6.89 -9.26
N CYS A 171 -0.83 5.61 -9.53
CA CYS A 171 -0.62 5.04 -10.86
C CYS A 171 -1.72 4.08 -11.32
N GLU A 172 -2.33 3.26 -10.43
CA GLU A 172 -3.37 2.30 -10.81
C GLU A 172 -4.71 2.98 -11.03
N GLY A 173 -5.22 3.66 -10.02
CA GLY A 173 -6.54 4.29 -10.00
C GLY A 173 -6.97 4.64 -8.58
N TYR A 174 -7.92 5.55 -8.43
CA TYR A 174 -8.28 6.13 -7.14
C TYR A 174 -9.64 5.63 -6.66
N THR A 175 -9.65 4.73 -5.66
CA THR A 175 -10.85 4.15 -5.04
C THR A 175 -10.85 4.28 -3.53
N HIS A 176 -10.31 5.37 -3.00
CA HIS A 176 -10.21 5.65 -1.56
C HIS A 176 -9.61 4.52 -0.71
N GLY A 177 -8.57 3.85 -1.20
CA GLY A 177 -7.85 2.79 -0.48
C GLY A 177 -8.39 1.38 -0.72
N MET A 178 -9.55 1.23 -1.31
CA MET A 178 -10.14 -0.10 -1.51
C MET A 178 -9.39 -0.93 -2.56
N ASN A 179 -8.74 -0.29 -3.54
CA ASN A 179 -7.86 -1.00 -4.48
C ASN A 179 -6.65 -1.65 -3.80
N MET A 180 -6.08 -1.02 -2.74
CA MET A 180 -5.00 -1.64 -1.95
C MET A 180 -5.50 -2.88 -1.19
N VAL A 181 -6.72 -2.84 -0.66
CA VAL A 181 -7.33 -4.01 0.01
C VAL A 181 -7.50 -5.16 -0.98
N ILE A 182 -7.96 -4.86 -2.21
CA ILE A 182 -8.09 -5.85 -3.27
C ILE A 182 -6.72 -6.40 -3.66
N GLU A 183 -5.73 -5.54 -3.88
CA GLU A 183 -4.38 -5.97 -4.25
C GLU A 183 -3.75 -6.83 -3.16
N ASN A 184 -3.82 -6.42 -1.89
CA ASN A 184 -3.29 -7.19 -0.77
C ASN A 184 -4.02 -8.53 -0.61
N THR A 185 -5.32 -8.59 -0.88
CA THR A 185 -6.06 -9.86 -0.94
C THR A 185 -5.51 -10.77 -2.04
N ARG A 186 -5.21 -10.22 -3.22
CA ARG A 186 -4.62 -10.96 -4.34
C ARG A 186 -3.20 -11.43 -4.04
N GLN A 187 -2.40 -10.61 -3.37
CA GLN A 187 -1.05 -10.98 -2.93
C GLN A 187 -1.11 -12.19 -1.98
N LEU A 188 -2.03 -12.20 -1.00
CA LEU A 188 -2.22 -13.33 -0.08
C LEU A 188 -2.73 -14.60 -0.79
N ARG A 189 -3.50 -14.46 -1.85
CA ARG A 189 -4.01 -15.58 -2.66
C ARG A 189 -3.01 -16.10 -3.68
N HIS A 190 -1.93 -15.38 -3.94
CA HIS A 190 -1.04 -15.59 -5.07
C HIS A 190 -1.75 -15.48 -6.44
N ASP A 191 -2.78 -14.61 -6.52
CA ASP A 191 -3.58 -14.38 -7.74
C ASP A 191 -2.90 -13.42 -8.74
N VAL A 192 -1.70 -12.92 -8.43
CA VAL A 192 -0.95 -11.97 -9.26
C VAL A 192 0.39 -12.52 -9.73
N ASP A 193 0.56 -13.83 -9.66
CA ASP A 193 1.79 -14.51 -10.09
C ASP A 193 1.75 -15.04 -11.53
N ASP A 194 0.60 -14.94 -12.21
CA ASP A 194 0.43 -15.43 -13.60
C ASP A 194 1.44 -14.84 -14.59
N SER A 195 1.84 -13.59 -14.37
CA SER A 195 2.87 -12.90 -15.16
C SER A 195 4.31 -13.24 -14.73
N CYS A 196 4.50 -14.00 -13.64
CA CYS A 196 5.83 -14.41 -13.20
C CYS A 196 6.39 -15.46 -14.18
N PRO A 197 7.64 -15.31 -14.66
CA PRO A 197 8.28 -16.33 -15.49
C PRO A 197 8.29 -17.69 -14.79
N THR A 198 8.26 -18.73 -15.57
CA THR A 198 8.30 -20.11 -15.07
C THR A 198 9.63 -20.75 -15.47
N ASP A 199 10.31 -21.42 -14.55
CA ASP A 199 11.53 -22.16 -14.85
C ASP A 199 11.22 -23.47 -15.60
N LYS A 200 12.28 -24.19 -16.00
CA LYS A 200 12.17 -25.46 -16.70
C LYS A 200 11.45 -26.59 -15.92
N ASN A 201 11.29 -26.41 -14.60
CA ASN A 201 10.63 -27.37 -13.71
C ASN A 201 9.18 -26.94 -13.41
N GLY A 202 8.70 -25.84 -13.99
CA GLY A 202 7.36 -25.31 -13.75
C GLY A 202 7.22 -24.40 -12.54
N ASN A 203 8.32 -24.04 -11.84
CA ASN A 203 8.26 -23.16 -10.68
C ASN A 203 8.22 -21.69 -11.09
N LYS A 204 7.35 -20.92 -10.46
CA LYS A 204 7.26 -19.46 -10.67
C LYS A 204 8.54 -18.76 -10.19
N GLN A 205 9.08 -17.92 -11.06
CA GLN A 205 10.26 -17.09 -10.77
C GLN A 205 9.83 -15.67 -10.41
N HIS A 206 9.99 -15.31 -9.15
CA HIS A 206 9.67 -13.97 -8.65
C HIS A 206 10.84 -13.00 -8.97
N THR A 207 11.06 -12.76 -10.26
CA THR A 207 12.04 -11.79 -10.76
C THR A 207 11.30 -10.54 -11.22
N TYR A 208 11.70 -9.40 -10.68
CA TYR A 208 10.99 -8.14 -10.91
C TYR A 208 11.71 -7.31 -11.97
N THR A 209 11.35 -7.54 -13.23
CA THR A 209 11.97 -6.85 -14.37
C THR A 209 11.32 -5.50 -14.68
N TYR A 210 10.17 -5.21 -14.07
CA TYR A 210 9.38 -4.01 -14.35
C TYR A 210 9.09 -3.78 -15.83
N ALA A 211 8.94 -4.87 -16.59
CA ALA A 211 8.46 -4.84 -17.95
C ALA A 211 6.93 -4.96 -17.98
N GLU A 212 6.29 -4.54 -19.06
CA GLU A 212 4.84 -4.73 -19.21
C GLU A 212 4.50 -6.23 -19.05
N GLY A 213 3.52 -6.53 -18.20
CA GLY A 213 3.15 -7.90 -17.85
C GLY A 213 4.18 -8.65 -17.00
N GLY A 214 5.15 -7.94 -16.39
CA GLY A 214 6.13 -8.53 -15.47
C GLY A 214 5.50 -9.02 -14.17
N CYS A 215 6.27 -9.86 -13.46
CA CYS A 215 5.87 -10.39 -12.16
C CYS A 215 5.66 -9.26 -11.14
N ARG A 216 4.55 -9.30 -10.40
CA ARG A 216 4.32 -8.39 -9.27
C ARG A 216 3.89 -9.13 -7.98
N GLN A 217 3.85 -10.46 -8.01
CA GLN A 217 3.60 -11.26 -6.83
C GLN A 217 4.78 -11.18 -5.86
N VAL A 218 4.53 -10.75 -4.63
CA VAL A 218 5.52 -10.80 -3.56
C VAL A 218 5.72 -12.27 -3.15
N ARG A 219 6.98 -12.71 -3.12
CA ARG A 219 7.31 -14.08 -2.72
C ARG A 219 6.88 -14.32 -1.27
N ASN A 220 6.17 -15.41 -1.03
CA ASN A 220 5.75 -15.84 0.30
C ASN A 220 4.96 -14.78 1.07
N ALA A 221 4.09 -14.02 0.40
CA ALA A 221 3.20 -13.08 1.08
C ALA A 221 2.20 -13.84 1.96
N GLU A 222 2.32 -13.70 3.27
CA GLU A 222 1.47 -14.34 4.27
C GLU A 222 0.73 -13.31 5.14
N LEU A 223 1.32 -12.13 5.34
CA LEU A 223 0.74 -11.04 6.12
C LEU A 223 0.78 -9.72 5.34
N THR A 224 -0.36 -9.03 5.32
CA THR A 224 -0.45 -7.71 4.69
C THR A 224 -1.06 -6.68 5.63
N ALA A 225 -0.62 -5.43 5.51
CA ALA A 225 -1.24 -4.31 6.22
C ALA A 225 -1.81 -3.29 5.23
N ASN A 226 -3.07 -2.90 5.43
CA ASN A 226 -3.73 -1.82 4.72
C ASN A 226 -3.81 -0.61 5.63
N LEU A 227 -3.20 0.50 5.22
CA LEU A 227 -3.07 1.72 5.96
C LEU A 227 -3.98 2.78 5.34
N GLY A 228 -5.08 3.08 6.01
CA GLY A 228 -6.06 4.03 5.52
C GLY A 228 -5.79 5.43 6.05
N TRP A 229 -6.12 6.40 5.23
CA TRP A 229 -6.04 7.82 5.53
C TRP A 229 -7.30 8.51 5.04
N ALA A 230 -7.92 9.33 5.87
CA ALA A 230 -8.98 10.26 5.43
C ALA A 230 -8.44 11.68 5.35
N HIS A 231 -7.71 12.12 6.34
CA HIS A 231 -6.95 13.37 6.41
C HIS A 231 -5.91 13.22 7.56
N PRO A 232 -4.98 14.16 7.78
CA PRO A 232 -3.91 13.99 8.78
C PRO A 232 -4.36 13.57 10.17
N GLY A 233 -5.60 13.88 10.56
CA GLY A 233 -6.13 13.55 11.89
C GLY A 233 -6.90 12.25 12.00
N THR A 234 -7.35 11.64 10.90
CA THR A 234 -8.16 10.40 10.92
C THR A 234 -7.67 9.37 9.93
N GLY A 235 -7.90 8.11 10.24
CA GLY A 235 -7.57 6.99 9.40
C GLY A 235 -8.14 5.69 9.95
N SER A 236 -7.91 4.63 9.22
CA SER A 236 -8.23 3.26 9.60
C SER A 236 -7.08 2.35 9.17
N ALA A 237 -7.01 1.15 9.73
CA ALA A 237 -6.02 0.18 9.27
C ALA A 237 -6.54 -1.24 9.47
N MET A 238 -6.00 -2.16 8.67
CA MET A 238 -6.38 -3.57 8.73
C MET A 238 -5.16 -4.44 8.44
N ILE A 239 -5.00 -5.50 9.22
CA ILE A 239 -4.03 -6.58 8.95
C ILE A 239 -4.81 -7.80 8.46
N MET A 240 -4.37 -8.35 7.35
CA MET A 240 -4.90 -9.59 6.79
C MET A 240 -3.80 -10.64 6.67
N ALA A 241 -4.19 -11.89 6.85
CA ALA A 241 -3.33 -13.05 6.70
C ALA A 241 -3.83 -13.98 5.58
N LYS A 242 -2.91 -14.74 5.01
CA LYS A 242 -3.22 -15.90 4.18
C LYS A 242 -3.97 -16.94 4.99
N ASP A 243 -4.98 -17.57 4.41
CA ASP A 243 -5.59 -18.77 5.03
C ASP A 243 -4.65 -19.97 4.83
N THR A 244 -4.28 -20.60 5.93
CA THR A 244 -3.32 -21.71 5.97
C THR A 244 -3.98 -23.10 5.94
N ARG A 245 -5.27 -23.17 5.67
CA ARG A 245 -6.00 -24.45 5.57
C ARG A 245 -6.24 -24.87 4.14
#